data_5e3e23da89bdc9c633736b7a5268ac2b
#
_entry.id   5e3e23da89bdc9c633736b7a5268ac2b
#
_cell.length_a   1.000
_cell.length_b   1.000
_cell.length_c   1.000
_cell.angle_alpha   90.00
_cell.angle_beta   90.00
_cell.angle_gamma   90.00
#
_symmetry.space_group_name_H-M   'P 1'
#
loop_
_entity.id
_entity.type
_entity.pdbx_description
1 polymer ?
#
loop_
_entity_poly.entity_id
_entity_poly.type
_entity_poly.pdbx_seq_one_letter_code
_entity_poly.pdbx_strand_id
1 'polypeptide(L)'
;VTDYVRDPLFVTFLKALVLCVVLLGGFAYMTVIERRVLARFQHRYGPNRVGPGGMLQPIADAIKSIFKEDLVMTNADRVVYVLAPAISIVCALSAFGAIPGGPPGSLFGFNPWVVDLDVGLLYILAVTSLGVYGIFLGGWASNSKYALLGSLRSSAQIISYELGLGLSVLAVIMVTGTLNLRQIVDTGIWSISPWLWPGLALSMLTFLISGTAEVNRTPFDLPEAEQELVAGYLTEYSSIKWALY
;
A
#
# COMPACT_ATOMS: atom_id res chain seq x y z
N VAL A 1 -22.19 10.65 22.66
CA VAL A 1 -22.16 9.30 22.08
C VAL A 1 -23.22 9.30 21.00
N THR A 2 -22.84 9.61 19.78
CA THR A 2 -23.76 9.58 18.63
C THR A 2 -23.99 8.12 18.26
N ASP A 3 -25.25 7.67 18.36
CA ASP A 3 -25.72 6.38 17.86
C ASP A 3 -25.46 6.33 16.34
N TYR A 4 -24.29 5.79 15.98
CA TYR A 4 -24.00 5.48 14.59
C TYR A 4 -24.86 4.30 14.17
N VAL A 5 -25.83 4.55 13.32
CA VAL A 5 -26.54 3.51 12.60
C VAL A 5 -25.47 2.71 11.84
N ARG A 6 -25.20 1.48 12.31
CA ARG A 6 -24.32 0.56 11.59
C ARG A 6 -24.94 0.28 10.24
N ASP A 7 -24.19 0.53 9.19
CA ASP A 7 -24.66 0.22 7.85
C ASP A 7 -24.99 -1.28 7.73
N PRO A 8 -26.04 -1.65 6.99
CA PRO A 8 -26.37 -3.05 6.75
C PRO A 8 -25.16 -3.82 6.20
N LEU A 9 -24.96 -5.08 6.57
CA LEU A 9 -23.84 -5.91 6.12
C LEU A 9 -23.67 -5.93 4.60
N PHE A 10 -24.78 -5.92 3.86
CA PHE A 10 -24.76 -5.84 2.40
C PHE A 10 -24.12 -4.54 1.90
N VAL A 11 -24.49 -3.40 2.51
CA VAL A 11 -23.92 -2.09 2.15
C VAL A 11 -22.43 -2.03 2.49
N THR A 12 -22.02 -2.59 3.63
CA THR A 12 -20.61 -2.68 4.03
C THR A 12 -19.79 -3.53 3.04
N PHE A 13 -20.34 -4.67 2.60
CA PHE A 13 -19.73 -5.51 1.57
C PHE A 13 -19.59 -4.76 0.24
N LEU A 14 -20.65 -4.05 -0.19
CA LEU A 14 -20.60 -3.29 -1.42
C LEU A 14 -19.57 -2.15 -1.36
N LYS A 15 -19.46 -1.47 -0.23
CA LYS A 15 -18.42 -0.44 0.01
C LYS A 15 -17.03 -1.03 -0.07
N ALA A 16 -16.80 -2.18 0.57
CA ALA A 16 -15.50 -2.86 0.50
C ALA A 16 -15.13 -3.23 -0.94
N LEU A 17 -16.10 -3.74 -1.71
CA LEU A 17 -15.89 -4.07 -3.11
C LEU A 17 -15.59 -2.82 -3.96
N VAL A 18 -16.34 -1.74 -3.77
CA VAL A 18 -16.09 -0.45 -4.45
C VAL A 18 -14.72 0.09 -4.07
N LEU A 19 -14.34 0.04 -2.79
CA LEU A 19 -13.03 0.45 -2.31
C LEU A 19 -11.91 -0.32 -3.03
N CYS A 20 -12.00 -1.65 -3.08
CA CYS A 20 -11.03 -2.49 -3.79
C CYS A 20 -10.92 -2.10 -5.28
N VAL A 21 -12.04 -1.90 -5.97
CA VAL A 21 -12.04 -1.51 -7.40
C VAL A 21 -11.39 -0.14 -7.58
N VAL A 22 -11.70 0.83 -6.72
CA VAL A 22 -11.12 2.19 -6.78
C VAL A 22 -9.62 2.15 -6.50
N LEU A 23 -9.17 1.38 -5.51
CA LEU A 23 -7.74 1.25 -5.18
C LEU A 23 -6.96 0.57 -6.31
N LEU A 24 -7.44 -0.56 -6.83
CA LEU A 24 -6.80 -1.26 -7.93
C LEU A 24 -6.79 -0.40 -9.21
N GLY A 25 -7.89 0.32 -9.47
CA GLY A 25 -7.95 1.28 -10.57
C GLY A 25 -6.96 2.44 -10.39
N GLY A 26 -6.90 3.01 -9.18
CA GLY A 26 -5.94 4.07 -8.84
C GLY A 26 -4.50 3.63 -9.02
N PHE A 27 -4.14 2.44 -8.53
CA PHE A 27 -2.82 1.84 -8.75
C PHE A 27 -2.51 1.69 -10.24
N ALA A 28 -3.43 1.13 -11.01
CA ALA A 28 -3.27 0.93 -12.45
C ALA A 28 -3.05 2.25 -13.20
N TYR A 29 -3.77 3.32 -12.87
CA TYR A 29 -3.55 4.63 -13.47
C TYR A 29 -2.29 5.33 -12.97
N MET A 30 -1.85 5.07 -11.73
CA MET A 30 -0.60 5.62 -11.21
C MET A 30 0.60 5.15 -12.04
N THR A 31 0.62 3.90 -12.51
CA THR A 31 1.68 3.41 -13.41
C THR A 31 1.76 4.17 -14.72
N VAL A 32 0.63 4.62 -15.28
CA VAL A 32 0.59 5.44 -16.50
C VAL A 32 1.12 6.84 -16.22
N ILE A 33 0.73 7.43 -15.08
CA ILE A 33 1.22 8.75 -14.66
C ILE A 33 2.73 8.72 -14.50
N GLU A 34 3.25 7.74 -13.77
CA GLU A 34 4.69 7.54 -13.56
C GLU A 34 5.44 7.44 -14.89
N ARG A 35 5.01 6.56 -15.81
CA ARG A 35 5.62 6.39 -17.13
C ARG A 35 5.57 7.66 -17.97
N ARG A 36 4.52 8.49 -17.84
CA ARG A 36 4.42 9.78 -18.55
C ARG A 36 5.34 10.83 -17.97
N VAL A 37 5.42 10.90 -16.65
CA VAL A 37 6.29 11.85 -15.94
C VAL A 37 7.76 11.54 -16.27
N LEU A 38 8.17 10.27 -16.13
CA LEU A 38 9.52 9.84 -16.49
C LEU A 38 9.86 10.11 -17.95
N ALA A 39 8.91 9.85 -18.87
CA ALA A 39 9.11 10.14 -20.29
C ALA A 39 9.36 11.62 -20.55
N ARG A 40 8.67 12.54 -19.85
CA ARG A 40 8.91 13.98 -19.93
C ARG A 40 10.32 14.37 -19.51
N PHE A 41 10.81 13.82 -18.40
CA PHE A 41 12.20 14.03 -17.96
C PHE A 41 13.23 13.48 -18.94
N GLN A 42 12.88 12.41 -19.66
CA GLN A 42 13.72 11.78 -20.68
C GLN A 42 13.52 12.35 -22.08
N HIS A 43 12.80 13.48 -22.25
CA HIS A 43 12.48 14.11 -23.54
C HIS A 43 11.84 13.15 -24.56
N ARG A 44 11.00 12.22 -24.11
CA ARG A 44 10.25 11.28 -24.97
C ARG A 44 8.77 11.26 -24.63
N TYR A 45 7.96 10.69 -25.50
CA TYR A 45 6.54 10.46 -25.23
C TYR A 45 6.34 9.20 -24.40
N GLY A 46 5.49 9.27 -23.35
CA GLY A 46 5.01 8.12 -22.62
C GLY A 46 4.00 7.27 -23.41
N PRO A 47 3.29 6.33 -22.76
CA PRO A 47 2.26 5.52 -23.41
C PRO A 47 1.19 6.40 -24.05
N ASN A 48 1.01 6.29 -25.38
CA ASN A 48 0.09 7.12 -26.13
C ASN A 48 -0.73 6.37 -27.20
N ARG A 49 -0.50 5.04 -27.38
CA ARG A 49 -1.10 4.28 -28.49
C ARG A 49 -2.37 3.53 -28.12
N VAL A 50 -2.51 3.08 -26.86
CA VAL A 50 -3.66 2.26 -26.42
C VAL A 50 -4.78 3.17 -25.93
N GLY A 51 -5.82 3.32 -26.74
CA GLY A 51 -6.93 4.24 -26.51
C GLY A 51 -6.56 5.72 -26.69
N PRO A 52 -7.50 6.65 -26.42
CA PRO A 52 -7.24 8.09 -26.54
C PRO A 52 -6.07 8.52 -25.65
N GLY A 53 -4.95 8.93 -26.29
CA GLY A 53 -3.76 9.36 -25.56
C GLY A 53 -3.14 8.31 -24.61
N GLY A 54 -3.38 7.01 -24.80
CA GLY A 54 -2.83 5.95 -23.95
C GLY A 54 -3.57 5.73 -22.63
N MET A 55 -4.81 6.22 -22.49
CA MET A 55 -5.59 6.06 -21.25
C MET A 55 -6.01 4.61 -20.97
N LEU A 56 -6.13 3.78 -22.01
CA LEU A 56 -6.49 2.36 -21.86
C LEU A 56 -5.27 1.44 -21.63
N GLN A 57 -4.08 2.02 -21.45
CA GLN A 57 -2.86 1.25 -21.19
C GLN A 57 -2.97 0.37 -19.94
N PRO A 58 -3.56 0.81 -18.80
CA PRO A 58 -3.72 -0.04 -17.63
C PRO A 58 -4.52 -1.32 -17.90
N ILE A 59 -5.56 -1.21 -18.72
CA ILE A 59 -6.39 -2.37 -19.10
C ILE A 59 -5.58 -3.34 -19.95
N ALA A 60 -4.79 -2.83 -20.91
CA ALA A 60 -3.92 -3.67 -21.72
C ALA A 60 -2.85 -4.37 -20.90
N ASP A 61 -2.25 -3.68 -19.92
CA ASP A 61 -1.25 -4.23 -19.02
C ASP A 61 -1.86 -5.28 -18.08
N ALA A 62 -3.09 -5.08 -17.59
CA ALA A 62 -3.83 -6.05 -16.79
C ALA A 62 -4.16 -7.32 -17.61
N ILE A 63 -4.69 -7.18 -18.81
CA ILE A 63 -4.98 -8.29 -19.71
C ILE A 63 -3.70 -9.07 -20.01
N LYS A 64 -2.62 -8.38 -20.34
CA LYS A 64 -1.31 -9.01 -20.57
C LYS A 64 -0.84 -9.80 -19.33
N SER A 65 -0.99 -9.27 -18.14
CA SER A 65 -0.57 -9.93 -16.89
C SER A 65 -1.41 -11.19 -16.60
N ILE A 66 -2.71 -11.18 -16.91
CA ILE A 66 -3.61 -12.33 -16.71
C ILE A 66 -3.30 -13.46 -17.70
N PHE A 67 -3.07 -13.12 -18.99
CA PHE A 67 -2.82 -14.11 -20.05
C PHE A 67 -1.36 -14.52 -20.20
N LYS A 68 -0.45 -13.88 -19.46
CA LYS A 68 0.96 -14.27 -19.45
C LYS A 68 1.13 -15.63 -18.78
N GLU A 69 2.03 -16.44 -19.31
CA GLU A 69 2.35 -17.76 -18.73
C GLU A 69 2.83 -17.61 -17.27
N ASP A 70 2.25 -18.41 -16.39
CA ASP A 70 2.59 -18.48 -14.98
C ASP A 70 3.69 -19.51 -14.77
N LEU A 71 4.92 -19.05 -14.65
CA LEU A 71 6.09 -19.90 -14.41
C LEU A 71 6.24 -20.13 -12.92
N VAL A 72 6.21 -21.38 -12.50
CA VAL A 72 6.50 -21.80 -11.12
C VAL A 72 7.76 -22.64 -11.14
N MET A 73 8.73 -22.28 -10.31
CA MET A 73 9.98 -23.04 -10.18
C MET A 73 9.71 -24.46 -9.69
N THR A 74 10.42 -25.44 -10.25
CA THR A 74 10.24 -26.86 -9.90
C THR A 74 10.51 -27.17 -8.44
N ASN A 75 11.43 -26.42 -7.82
CA ASN A 75 11.86 -26.61 -6.43
C ASN A 75 11.19 -25.61 -5.45
N ALA A 76 10.23 -24.80 -5.90
CA ALA A 76 9.50 -23.89 -5.04
C ALA A 76 8.44 -24.61 -4.20
N ASP A 77 8.24 -24.16 -2.96
CA ASP A 77 7.09 -24.55 -2.16
C ASP A 77 5.83 -23.87 -2.71
N ARG A 78 5.04 -24.61 -3.51
CA ARG A 78 3.90 -24.06 -4.25
C ARG A 78 2.84 -23.43 -3.36
N VAL A 79 2.62 -23.95 -2.16
CA VAL A 79 1.60 -23.43 -1.24
C VAL A 79 2.01 -22.06 -0.73
N VAL A 80 3.22 -21.97 -0.18
CA VAL A 80 3.75 -20.71 0.35
C VAL A 80 3.96 -19.70 -0.77
N TYR A 81 4.44 -20.15 -1.94
CA TYR A 81 4.66 -19.30 -3.13
C TYR A 81 3.37 -18.59 -3.61
N VAL A 82 2.21 -19.24 -3.52
CA VAL A 82 0.91 -18.62 -3.88
C VAL A 82 0.34 -17.79 -2.73
N LEU A 83 0.53 -18.24 -1.48
CA LEU A 83 0.00 -17.52 -0.32
C LEU A 83 0.74 -16.19 -0.04
N ALA A 84 2.01 -16.12 -0.35
CA ALA A 84 2.84 -14.95 -0.05
C ALA A 84 2.31 -13.65 -0.69
N PRO A 85 2.09 -13.55 -2.02
CA PRO A 85 1.49 -12.36 -2.62
C PRO A 85 0.04 -12.13 -2.16
N ALA A 86 -0.71 -13.19 -1.85
CA ALA A 86 -2.06 -13.05 -1.31
C ALA A 86 -2.06 -12.39 0.08
N ILE A 87 -1.10 -12.71 0.95
CA ILE A 87 -0.94 -12.06 2.25
C ILE A 87 -0.66 -10.56 2.05
N SER A 88 0.29 -10.20 1.19
CA SER A 88 0.65 -8.79 0.93
C SER A 88 -0.56 -7.97 0.47
N ILE A 89 -1.30 -8.44 -0.54
CA ILE A 89 -2.45 -7.69 -1.06
C ILE A 89 -3.61 -7.62 -0.06
N VAL A 90 -3.89 -8.70 0.68
CA VAL A 90 -4.97 -8.70 1.69
C VAL A 90 -4.64 -7.71 2.80
N CYS A 91 -3.39 -7.68 3.29
CA CYS A 91 -2.96 -6.70 4.28
C CYS A 91 -3.08 -5.27 3.73
N ALA A 92 -2.60 -4.99 2.52
CA ALA A 92 -2.70 -3.68 1.91
C ALA A 92 -4.16 -3.20 1.77
N LEU A 93 -5.04 -4.03 1.21
CA LEU A 93 -6.45 -3.67 1.03
C LEU A 93 -7.21 -3.51 2.36
N SER A 94 -6.92 -4.34 3.37
CA SER A 94 -7.58 -4.26 4.66
C SER A 94 -7.18 -3.01 5.46
N ALA A 95 -5.94 -2.54 5.33
CA ALA A 95 -5.49 -1.29 5.94
C ALA A 95 -6.31 -0.08 5.43
N PHE A 96 -6.60 -0.03 4.13
CA PHE A 96 -7.43 1.02 3.54
C PHE A 96 -8.88 1.00 4.03
N GLY A 97 -9.41 -0.15 4.44
CA GLY A 97 -10.76 -0.28 4.96
C GLY A 97 -11.04 0.54 6.24
N ALA A 98 -9.99 0.83 7.01
CA ALA A 98 -10.08 1.63 8.24
C ALA A 98 -9.89 3.14 8.01
N ILE A 99 -9.52 3.58 6.80
CA ILE A 99 -9.27 4.99 6.49
C ILE A 99 -10.62 5.70 6.22
N PRO A 100 -10.95 6.78 6.95
CA PRO A 100 -12.17 7.53 6.71
C PRO A 100 -12.07 8.31 5.39
N GLY A 101 -13.01 8.07 4.46
CA GLY A 101 -13.06 8.74 3.16
C GLY A 101 -13.77 10.11 3.16
N GLY A 102 -14.38 10.52 4.29
CA GLY A 102 -15.12 11.78 4.38
C GLY A 102 -16.05 11.87 5.59
N PRO A 103 -16.89 12.91 5.69
CA PRO A 103 -17.81 13.08 6.79
C PRO A 103 -18.94 12.02 6.78
N PRO A 104 -19.57 11.76 7.95
CA PRO A 104 -20.69 10.81 8.07
C PRO A 104 -21.83 11.15 7.12
N GLY A 105 -22.39 10.12 6.48
CA GLY A 105 -23.56 10.28 5.60
C GLY A 105 -23.26 10.92 4.23
N SER A 106 -21.98 11.20 3.91
CA SER A 106 -21.61 11.86 2.64
C SER A 106 -21.77 10.96 1.41
N LEU A 107 -21.81 9.65 1.55
CA LEU A 107 -21.96 8.70 0.46
C LEU A 107 -23.44 8.27 0.32
N PHE A 108 -24.27 9.10 -0.31
CA PHE A 108 -25.72 8.83 -0.49
C PHE A 108 -26.46 8.47 0.82
N GLY A 109 -26.09 9.11 1.93
CA GLY A 109 -26.65 8.84 3.26
C GLY A 109 -25.96 7.73 4.04
N PHE A 110 -24.98 7.04 3.44
CA PHE A 110 -24.13 6.06 4.10
C PHE A 110 -22.78 6.67 4.51
N ASN A 111 -22.09 5.99 5.42
CA ASN A 111 -20.78 6.42 5.88
C ASN A 111 -19.69 6.07 4.84
N PRO A 112 -18.74 6.97 4.53
CA PRO A 112 -17.70 6.75 3.51
C PRO A 112 -16.47 5.96 4.04
N TRP A 113 -16.68 5.04 4.94
CA TRP A 113 -15.67 4.09 5.46
C TRP A 113 -16.26 2.69 5.53
N VAL A 114 -15.40 1.68 5.49
CA VAL A 114 -15.81 0.28 5.60
C VAL A 114 -15.94 -0.11 7.06
N VAL A 115 -14.94 0.25 7.88
CA VAL A 115 -14.88 -0.06 9.31
C VAL A 115 -14.46 1.18 10.09
N ASP A 116 -15.18 1.49 11.18
CA ASP A 116 -14.78 2.52 12.15
C ASP A 116 -14.32 1.83 13.42
N LEU A 117 -13.02 1.95 13.72
CA LEU A 117 -12.37 1.33 14.86
C LEU A 117 -11.85 2.39 15.82
N ASP A 118 -12.13 2.24 17.11
CA ASP A 118 -11.60 3.13 18.15
C ASP A 118 -10.06 3.12 18.21
N VAL A 119 -9.46 1.99 17.81
CA VAL A 119 -8.00 1.79 17.68
C VAL A 119 -7.57 1.69 16.21
N GLY A 120 -8.23 2.41 15.32
CA GLY A 120 -8.05 2.29 13.86
C GLY A 120 -6.61 2.48 13.40
N LEU A 121 -5.90 3.41 14.01
CA LEU A 121 -4.50 3.67 13.68
C LEU A 121 -3.58 2.51 14.08
N LEU A 122 -3.79 1.90 15.26
CA LEU A 122 -3.05 0.71 15.69
C LEU A 122 -3.37 -0.49 14.80
N TYR A 123 -4.63 -0.62 14.34
CA TYR A 123 -5.04 -1.65 13.39
C TYR A 123 -4.26 -1.52 12.06
N ILE A 124 -4.12 -0.31 11.51
CA ILE A 124 -3.37 -0.09 10.27
C ILE A 124 -1.91 -0.52 10.46
N LEU A 125 -1.24 -0.04 11.52
CA LEU A 125 0.14 -0.42 11.79
C LEU A 125 0.31 -1.94 11.97
N ALA A 126 -0.59 -2.61 12.68
CA ALA A 126 -0.53 -4.05 12.86
C ALA A 126 -0.72 -4.83 11.55
N VAL A 127 -1.59 -4.36 10.67
CA VAL A 127 -1.86 -5.03 9.39
C VAL A 127 -0.74 -4.79 8.39
N THR A 128 -0.15 -3.59 8.35
CA THR A 128 1.04 -3.32 7.51
C THR A 128 2.22 -4.18 7.94
N SER A 129 2.46 -4.34 9.24
CA SER A 129 3.49 -5.26 9.77
C SER A 129 3.29 -6.70 9.29
N LEU A 130 2.04 -7.17 9.22
CA LEU A 130 1.76 -8.51 8.68
C LEU A 130 2.09 -8.63 7.18
N GLY A 131 2.03 -7.54 6.43
CA GLY A 131 2.40 -7.49 5.01
C GLY A 131 3.86 -7.90 4.75
N VAL A 132 4.75 -7.63 5.70
CA VAL A 132 6.18 -8.01 5.62
C VAL A 132 6.37 -9.51 5.49
N TYR A 133 5.51 -10.30 6.13
CA TYR A 133 5.56 -11.77 6.01
C TYR A 133 5.29 -12.23 4.58
N GLY A 134 4.45 -11.51 3.81
CA GLY A 134 4.23 -11.83 2.41
C GLY A 134 5.53 -11.72 1.60
N ILE A 135 6.30 -10.67 1.78
CA ILE A 135 7.58 -10.45 1.10
C ILE A 135 8.61 -11.49 1.52
N PHE A 136 8.78 -11.71 2.83
CA PHE A 136 9.72 -12.68 3.35
C PHE A 136 9.42 -14.11 2.87
N LEU A 137 8.17 -14.54 3.01
CA LEU A 137 7.74 -15.88 2.60
C LEU A 137 7.85 -16.08 1.09
N GLY A 138 7.61 -15.03 0.29
CA GLY A 138 7.75 -15.07 -1.16
C GLY A 138 9.18 -15.36 -1.59
N GLY A 139 10.16 -14.65 -1.03
CA GLY A 139 11.57 -14.91 -1.30
C GLY A 139 12.04 -16.28 -0.80
N TRP A 140 11.56 -16.71 0.37
CA TRP A 140 11.91 -18.02 0.92
C TRP A 140 11.31 -19.17 0.09
N ALA A 141 10.04 -19.07 -0.29
CA ALA A 141 9.34 -20.09 -1.07
C ALA A 141 9.91 -20.28 -2.49
N SER A 142 10.53 -19.23 -3.05
CA SER A 142 11.14 -19.24 -4.37
C SER A 142 12.36 -20.16 -4.48
N ASN A 143 12.96 -20.58 -3.36
CA ASN A 143 14.16 -21.42 -3.29
C ASN A 143 15.33 -20.91 -4.16
N SER A 144 15.43 -19.60 -4.33
CA SER A 144 16.51 -18.91 -5.04
C SER A 144 17.34 -18.08 -4.07
N LYS A 145 18.68 -18.12 -4.22
CA LYS A 145 19.57 -17.36 -3.34
C LYS A 145 19.35 -15.85 -3.47
N TYR A 146 19.12 -15.36 -4.67
CA TYR A 146 18.89 -13.95 -4.93
C TYR A 146 17.54 -13.48 -4.38
N ALA A 147 16.48 -14.28 -4.59
CA ALA A 147 15.16 -13.98 -4.04
C ALA A 147 15.15 -13.97 -2.50
N LEU A 148 15.85 -14.92 -1.87
CA LEU A 148 15.99 -14.97 -0.41
C LEU A 148 16.75 -13.76 0.14
N LEU A 149 17.89 -13.40 -0.46
CA LEU A 149 18.67 -12.23 -0.04
C LEU A 149 17.89 -10.94 -0.24
N GLY A 150 17.18 -10.80 -1.37
CA GLY A 150 16.30 -9.64 -1.63
C GLY A 150 15.19 -9.53 -0.61
N SER A 151 14.50 -10.63 -0.29
CA SER A 151 13.41 -10.63 0.70
C SER A 151 13.89 -10.32 2.12
N LEU A 152 15.07 -10.81 2.51
CA LEU A 152 15.67 -10.48 3.80
C LEU A 152 16.04 -9.00 3.90
N ARG A 153 16.63 -8.43 2.84
CA ARG A 153 16.96 -7.00 2.77
C ARG A 153 15.67 -6.14 2.85
N SER A 154 14.65 -6.50 2.06
CA SER A 154 13.36 -5.80 2.06
C SER A 154 12.69 -5.86 3.42
N SER A 155 12.57 -7.04 4.02
CA SER A 155 11.95 -7.22 5.33
C SER A 155 12.69 -6.45 6.43
N ALA A 156 14.03 -6.47 6.42
CA ALA A 156 14.84 -5.72 7.39
C ALA A 156 14.63 -4.20 7.24
N GLN A 157 14.54 -3.71 6.01
CA GLN A 157 14.27 -2.30 5.71
C GLN A 157 12.88 -1.91 6.22
N ILE A 158 11.82 -2.63 5.83
CA ILE A 158 10.44 -2.32 6.21
C ILE A 158 10.29 -2.33 7.74
N ILE A 159 10.76 -3.36 8.44
CA ILE A 159 10.69 -3.44 9.91
C ILE A 159 11.40 -2.24 10.56
N SER A 160 12.57 -1.84 10.04
CA SER A 160 13.32 -0.71 10.59
C SER A 160 12.59 0.62 10.41
N TYR A 161 12.01 0.87 9.23
CA TYR A 161 11.30 2.10 8.94
C TYR A 161 9.88 2.14 9.52
N GLU A 162 9.27 0.99 9.78
CA GLU A 162 8.00 0.89 10.48
C GLU A 162 8.08 1.47 11.90
N LEU A 163 9.20 1.29 12.59
CA LEU A 163 9.45 1.94 13.88
C LEU A 163 9.47 3.47 13.76
N GLY A 164 10.12 4.00 12.73
CA GLY A 164 10.13 5.44 12.43
C GLY A 164 8.75 5.98 12.10
N LEU A 165 7.96 5.22 11.33
CA LEU A 165 6.59 5.55 10.98
C LEU A 165 5.70 5.54 12.23
N GLY A 166 5.79 4.51 13.07
CA GLY A 166 5.06 4.42 14.33
C GLY A 166 5.37 5.58 15.29
N LEU A 167 6.65 5.94 15.43
CA LEU A 167 7.06 7.08 16.25
C LEU A 167 6.55 8.42 15.71
N SER A 168 6.54 8.60 14.39
CA SER A 168 5.99 9.80 13.77
C SER A 168 4.50 9.96 14.04
N VAL A 169 3.76 8.87 13.92
CA VAL A 169 2.32 8.83 14.21
C VAL A 169 2.02 9.04 15.69
N LEU A 170 2.90 8.57 16.59
CA LEU A 170 2.75 8.78 18.02
C LEU A 170 2.67 10.26 18.40
N ALA A 171 3.41 11.13 17.70
CA ALA A 171 3.33 12.57 17.92
C ALA A 171 1.92 13.12 17.67
N VAL A 172 1.23 12.61 16.64
CA VAL A 172 -0.16 12.99 16.36
C VAL A 172 -1.11 12.48 17.45
N ILE A 173 -0.92 11.23 17.90
CA ILE A 173 -1.71 10.65 18.99
C ILE A 173 -1.55 11.46 20.28
N MET A 174 -0.33 11.88 20.62
CA MET A 174 -0.07 12.68 21.82
C MET A 174 -0.80 14.03 21.81
N VAL A 175 -0.96 14.62 20.63
CA VAL A 175 -1.65 15.91 20.45
C VAL A 175 -3.17 15.75 20.44
N THR A 176 -3.68 14.70 19.79
CA THR A 176 -5.13 14.48 19.61
C THR A 176 -5.76 13.68 20.76
N GLY A 177 -4.96 12.88 21.47
CA GLY A 177 -5.42 12.06 22.60
C GLY A 177 -6.26 10.85 22.18
N THR A 178 -6.28 10.49 20.89
CA THR A 178 -7.12 9.40 20.36
C THR A 178 -6.37 8.54 19.33
N LEU A 179 -6.77 7.26 19.22
CA LEU A 179 -6.30 6.32 18.20
C LEU A 179 -7.32 6.15 17.06
N ASN A 180 -8.51 6.77 17.20
CA ASN A 180 -9.55 6.71 16.19
C ASN A 180 -9.24 7.71 15.07
N LEU A 181 -9.00 7.20 13.87
CA LEU A 181 -8.62 8.01 12.70
C LEU A 181 -9.63 9.10 12.37
N ARG A 182 -10.90 8.81 12.56
CA ARG A 182 -11.95 9.78 12.30
C ARG A 182 -11.88 10.94 13.28
N GLN A 183 -11.73 10.67 14.58
CA GLN A 183 -11.60 11.71 15.59
C GLN A 183 -10.34 12.56 15.36
N ILE A 184 -9.25 11.95 14.88
CA ILE A 184 -8.02 12.67 14.49
C ILE A 184 -8.32 13.64 13.35
N VAL A 185 -9.04 13.20 12.32
CA VAL A 185 -9.42 14.05 11.18
C VAL A 185 -10.37 15.16 11.59
N ASP A 186 -11.37 14.84 12.42
CA ASP A 186 -12.37 15.81 12.92
C ASP A 186 -11.72 16.90 13.82
N THR A 187 -10.65 16.55 14.57
CA THR A 187 -9.90 17.52 15.37
C THR A 187 -9.27 18.62 14.50
N GLY A 188 -8.80 18.26 13.31
CA GLY A 188 -8.21 19.19 12.36
C GLY A 188 -6.97 19.94 12.88
N ILE A 189 -6.08 20.31 11.98
CA ILE A 189 -4.81 20.99 12.31
C ILE A 189 -5.03 22.38 12.92
N TRP A 190 -6.11 23.04 12.57
CA TRP A 190 -6.41 24.42 12.99
C TRP A 190 -6.87 24.53 14.45
N SER A 191 -7.32 23.45 15.05
CA SER A 191 -7.69 23.40 16.48
C SER A 191 -6.47 23.18 17.40
N ILE A 192 -5.32 22.84 16.82
CA ILE A 192 -4.09 22.53 17.55
C ILE A 192 -3.32 23.83 17.85
N SER A 193 -2.80 23.95 19.08
CA SER A 193 -1.97 25.11 19.48
C SER A 193 -0.79 25.32 18.54
N PRO A 194 -0.53 26.55 18.04
CA PRO A 194 0.56 26.84 17.11
C PRO A 194 1.96 26.43 17.59
N TRP A 195 2.17 26.35 18.90
CA TRP A 195 3.43 25.90 19.50
C TRP A 195 3.79 24.45 19.18
N LEU A 196 2.81 23.61 18.86
CA LEU A 196 3.01 22.19 18.52
C LEU A 196 3.30 21.99 17.02
N TRP A 197 3.06 22.99 16.17
CA TRP A 197 3.24 22.87 14.73
C TRP A 197 4.66 22.48 14.29
N PRO A 198 5.76 23.04 14.89
CA PRO A 198 7.10 22.60 14.51
C PRO A 198 7.36 21.13 14.78
N GLY A 199 6.85 20.60 15.91
CA GLY A 199 6.93 19.18 16.24
C GLY A 199 6.13 18.31 15.27
N LEU A 200 4.91 18.72 14.91
CA LEU A 200 4.09 18.04 13.93
C LEU A 200 4.69 18.09 12.52
N ALA A 201 5.34 19.20 12.14
CA ALA A 201 6.04 19.31 10.86
C ALA A 201 7.23 18.35 10.78
N LEU A 202 7.99 18.21 11.86
CA LEU A 202 9.07 17.23 11.95
C LEU A 202 8.53 15.80 11.90
N SER A 203 7.43 15.52 12.61
CA SER A 203 6.72 14.24 12.56
C SER A 203 6.24 13.92 11.14
N MET A 204 5.68 14.90 10.43
CA MET A 204 5.27 14.73 9.03
C MET A 204 6.47 14.42 8.12
N LEU A 205 7.60 15.08 8.33
CA LEU A 205 8.81 14.82 7.56
C LEU A 205 9.33 13.40 7.79
N THR A 206 9.39 12.96 9.07
CA THR A 206 9.79 11.58 9.41
C THR A 206 8.81 10.56 8.86
N PHE A 207 7.50 10.84 8.89
CA PHE A 207 6.47 10.00 8.29
C PHE A 207 6.68 9.82 6.78
N LEU A 208 6.93 10.92 6.05
CA LEU A 208 7.16 10.87 4.60
C LEU A 208 8.44 10.07 4.26
N ILE A 209 9.53 10.27 5.00
CA ILE A 209 10.77 9.53 4.78
C ILE A 209 10.57 8.04 5.07
N SER A 210 9.96 7.70 6.21
CA SER A 210 9.70 6.31 6.57
C SER A 210 8.72 5.63 5.61
N GLY A 211 7.66 6.33 5.18
CA GLY A 211 6.71 5.81 4.21
C GLY A 211 7.31 5.58 2.82
N THR A 212 8.24 6.45 2.35
CA THR A 212 8.95 6.19 1.08
C THR A 212 9.87 4.97 1.19
N ALA A 213 10.46 4.73 2.35
CA ALA A 213 11.30 3.57 2.58
C ALA A 213 10.49 2.27 2.72
N GLU A 214 9.28 2.34 3.27
CA GLU A 214 8.36 1.19 3.39
C GLU A 214 7.89 0.68 2.02
N VAL A 215 7.66 1.58 1.05
CA VAL A 215 7.27 1.19 -0.31
C VAL A 215 8.46 0.83 -1.21
N ASN A 216 9.66 0.65 -0.67
CA ASN A 216 10.90 0.29 -1.40
C ASN A 216 11.15 1.16 -2.65
N ARG A 217 10.80 2.45 -2.59
CA ARG A 217 11.02 3.40 -3.72
C ARG A 217 12.29 4.21 -3.54
N THR A 218 12.85 4.64 -4.65
CA THR A 218 14.04 5.51 -4.66
C THR A 218 13.87 6.72 -3.72
N PRO A 219 14.82 7.01 -2.78
CA PRO A 219 16.19 6.50 -2.73
C PRO A 219 16.41 5.19 -1.93
N PHE A 220 15.37 4.54 -1.44
CA PHE A 220 15.44 3.35 -0.57
C PHE A 220 15.19 2.04 -1.33
N ASP A 221 15.69 1.94 -2.57
CA ASP A 221 15.48 0.82 -3.49
C ASP A 221 16.60 -0.24 -3.41
N LEU A 222 17.14 -0.45 -2.21
CA LEU A 222 18.18 -1.46 -1.96
C LEU A 222 17.69 -2.92 -2.09
N PRO A 223 16.40 -3.24 -1.77
CA PRO A 223 15.91 -4.61 -1.87
C PRO A 223 15.75 -5.13 -3.29
N GLU A 224 15.39 -4.25 -4.22
CA GLU A 224 15.22 -4.60 -5.63
C GLU A 224 16.51 -4.47 -6.43
N ALA A 225 17.42 -3.61 -6.00
CA ALA A 225 18.74 -3.30 -6.57
C ALA A 225 19.09 -4.11 -7.84
N GLU A 226 18.55 -3.71 -8.99
CA GLU A 226 18.65 -4.44 -10.27
C GLU A 226 20.10 -4.79 -10.63
N GLN A 227 21.04 -3.96 -10.21
CA GLN A 227 22.46 -4.14 -10.48
C GLN A 227 23.10 -5.25 -9.64
N GLU A 228 22.53 -5.61 -8.48
CA GLU A 228 23.08 -6.58 -7.54
C GLU A 228 22.27 -7.87 -7.45
N LEU A 229 20.93 -7.77 -7.41
CA LEU A 229 20.01 -8.85 -7.08
C LEU A 229 18.99 -9.16 -8.20
N VAL A 230 19.17 -8.57 -9.39
CA VAL A 230 18.31 -8.69 -10.58
C VAL A 230 16.94 -8.02 -10.37
N ALA A 231 16.08 -8.56 -9.51
CA ALA A 231 14.82 -7.97 -9.08
C ALA A 231 14.44 -8.44 -7.64
N GLY A 232 15.47 -8.78 -6.86
CA GLY A 232 15.29 -9.21 -5.48
C GLY A 232 14.29 -10.37 -5.33
N TYR A 233 13.32 -10.22 -4.43
CA TYR A 233 12.31 -11.24 -4.16
C TYR A 233 11.31 -11.45 -5.31
N LEU A 234 11.17 -10.47 -6.22
CA LEU A 234 10.29 -10.55 -7.40
C LEU A 234 10.87 -11.36 -8.56
N THR A 235 12.15 -11.71 -8.52
CA THR A 235 12.88 -12.35 -9.63
C THR A 235 12.18 -13.60 -10.17
N GLU A 236 11.61 -14.41 -9.30
CA GLU A 236 11.00 -15.69 -9.66
C GLU A 236 9.48 -15.60 -9.89
N TYR A 237 8.88 -14.44 -9.62
CA TYR A 237 7.44 -14.24 -9.82
C TYR A 237 7.13 -13.78 -11.23
N SER A 238 6.08 -14.35 -11.82
CA SER A 238 5.59 -14.02 -13.15
C SER A 238 4.08 -13.83 -13.17
N SER A 239 3.55 -13.36 -14.30
CA SER A 239 2.11 -13.22 -14.51
C SER A 239 1.44 -12.31 -13.48
N ILE A 240 0.23 -12.62 -13.06
CA ILE A 240 -0.55 -11.84 -12.11
C ILE A 240 0.08 -11.84 -10.70
N LYS A 241 0.81 -12.88 -10.32
CA LYS A 241 1.47 -12.97 -9.01
C LYS A 241 2.51 -11.89 -8.80
N TRP A 242 3.23 -11.52 -9.86
CA TRP A 242 4.16 -10.39 -9.84
C TRP A 242 3.45 -9.04 -9.62
N ALA A 243 2.23 -8.90 -10.14
CA ALA A 243 1.47 -7.66 -10.01
C ALA A 243 0.76 -7.51 -8.65
N LEU A 244 0.70 -8.59 -7.84
CA LEU A 244 0.09 -8.58 -6.51
C LEU A 244 1.05 -8.15 -5.38
N TYR A 245 2.35 -8.08 -5.66
CA TYR A 245 3.36 -7.48 -4.82
C TYR A 245 3.52 -5.98 -5.13
#